data_513ac5e8191ed2ec8b9a69cdfc330eba
#
_entry.id   513ac5e8191ed2ec8b9a69cdfc330eba
#
_cell.length_a   1.000
_cell.length_b   1.000
_cell.length_c   1.000
_cell.angle_alpha   90.00
_cell.angle_beta   90.00
_cell.angle_gamma   90.00
#
_symmetry.space_group_name_H-M   'P 1'
#
loop_
_entity.id
_entity.type
_entity.pdbx_description
1 polymer ?
#
loop_
_entity_poly.entity_id
_entity_poly.type
_entity_poly.pdbx_seq_one_letter_code
_entity_poly.pdbx_strand_id
1 'polypeptide(L)'
;LFLCNSGAEANENALKLASFTTGRERVLAMHGAFHGRTSLAVAVTDNPAIQAPVNRTDKVTFTPLNDIEAMRTELRSGAYAAVIVEGIQGVSGIRVASDDFLRAVREECDATGTMMILDEVQSGYGRSGRFFSHQWAGVRPDIISMAKGIGNGFPVGAIMISPAIPARTGMLGTTFGGSHLACAAAIAVADVMKSENLVENARVMGEKIVAAIKDVSGVSDIRGRGLMIGVDLAVPQAEFRKVLMSHHHIMTGYSGKNTLRLLPPLMIGDREVERFAKAFRATA
;
A
#
# COMPACT_ATOMS: atom_id res chain seq x y z
N LEU A 1 -10.90 15.37 -5.37
CA LEU A 1 -9.92 15.19 -4.31
C LEU A 1 -10.55 15.60 -2.98
N PHE A 2 -10.39 14.76 -1.93
CA PHE A 2 -10.74 15.10 -0.55
C PHE A 2 -9.49 14.91 0.31
N LEU A 3 -9.06 15.96 0.99
CA LEU A 3 -7.87 15.97 1.84
C LEU A 3 -8.23 15.60 3.29
N CYS A 4 -7.37 14.86 3.96
CA CYS A 4 -7.45 14.47 5.37
C CYS A 4 -6.04 14.43 5.98
N ASN A 5 -5.82 13.74 7.11
CA ASN A 5 -4.56 13.87 7.86
C ASN A 5 -3.76 12.58 7.94
N SER A 6 -4.35 11.43 7.61
CA SER A 6 -3.71 10.12 7.73
C SER A 6 -4.24 9.11 6.73
N GLY A 7 -3.53 7.99 6.57
CA GLY A 7 -3.99 6.88 5.74
C GLY A 7 -5.25 6.19 6.29
N ALA A 8 -5.38 6.11 7.62
CA ALA A 8 -6.59 5.56 8.24
C ALA A 8 -7.81 6.44 7.94
N GLU A 9 -7.70 7.77 8.07
CA GLU A 9 -8.77 8.69 7.68
C GLU A 9 -9.09 8.61 6.18
N ALA A 10 -8.08 8.47 5.33
CA ALA A 10 -8.28 8.31 3.88
C ALA A 10 -9.10 7.05 3.59
N ASN A 11 -8.74 5.91 4.18
CA ASN A 11 -9.48 4.66 4.01
C ASN A 11 -10.90 4.72 4.61
N GLU A 12 -11.08 5.33 5.79
CA GLU A 12 -12.42 5.57 6.37
C GLU A 12 -13.31 6.36 5.42
N ASN A 13 -12.79 7.46 4.86
CA ASN A 13 -13.54 8.29 3.95
C ASN A 13 -13.80 7.60 2.60
N ALA A 14 -12.87 6.79 2.10
CA ALA A 14 -13.05 6.00 0.89
C ALA A 14 -14.19 4.97 1.05
N LEU A 15 -14.17 4.21 2.14
CA LEU A 15 -15.20 3.20 2.45
C LEU A 15 -16.56 3.85 2.69
N LYS A 16 -16.60 4.95 3.44
CA LYS A 16 -17.81 5.73 3.68
C LYS A 16 -18.41 6.26 2.38
N LEU A 17 -17.56 6.81 1.49
CA LEU A 17 -18.01 7.33 0.20
C LEU A 17 -18.56 6.22 -0.70
N ALA A 18 -17.90 5.07 -0.74
CA ALA A 18 -18.36 3.90 -1.49
C ALA A 18 -19.75 3.43 -1.01
N SER A 19 -19.96 3.37 0.31
CA SER A 19 -21.25 3.01 0.91
C SER A 19 -22.34 4.03 0.57
N PHE A 20 -22.06 5.33 0.66
CA PHE A 20 -23.00 6.38 0.23
C PHE A 20 -23.37 6.29 -1.24
N THR A 21 -22.40 5.93 -2.09
CA THR A 21 -22.57 5.89 -3.56
C THR A 21 -23.41 4.69 -3.98
N THR A 22 -23.17 3.54 -3.37
CA THR A 22 -23.84 2.28 -3.74
C THR A 22 -25.09 1.97 -2.93
N GLY A 23 -25.28 2.61 -1.76
CA GLY A 23 -26.33 2.28 -0.80
C GLY A 23 -26.12 0.95 -0.07
N ARG A 24 -24.95 0.30 -0.25
CA ARG A 24 -24.61 -1.01 0.32
C ARG A 24 -23.72 -0.82 1.57
N GLU A 25 -23.62 -1.87 2.40
CA GLU A 25 -22.90 -1.80 3.67
C GLU A 25 -21.72 -2.79 3.78
N ARG A 26 -21.65 -3.80 2.92
CA ARG A 26 -20.59 -4.82 2.99
C ARG A 26 -19.33 -4.37 2.26
N VAL A 27 -18.17 -4.80 2.78
CA VAL A 27 -16.86 -4.54 2.18
C VAL A 27 -16.11 -5.85 2.02
N LEU A 28 -15.50 -6.04 0.84
CA LEU A 28 -14.55 -7.11 0.58
C LEU A 28 -13.14 -6.59 0.81
N ALA A 29 -12.34 -7.31 1.58
CA ALA A 29 -10.92 -7.02 1.81
C ALA A 29 -10.07 -8.27 1.57
N MET A 30 -8.75 -8.12 1.57
CA MET A 30 -7.84 -9.22 1.30
C MET A 30 -7.21 -9.75 2.59
N HIS A 31 -7.03 -11.07 2.70
CA HIS A 31 -6.22 -11.63 3.77
C HIS A 31 -4.82 -11.01 3.79
N GLY A 32 -4.31 -10.72 4.98
CA GLY A 32 -3.05 -10.05 5.19
C GLY A 32 -3.06 -8.53 4.96
N ALA A 33 -4.21 -7.93 4.64
CA ALA A 33 -4.30 -6.48 4.42
C ALA A 33 -4.12 -5.67 5.70
N PHE A 34 -3.59 -4.44 5.53
CA PHE A 34 -3.49 -3.44 6.58
C PHE A 34 -3.93 -2.06 6.06
N HIS A 35 -5.08 -1.59 6.52
CA HIS A 35 -5.68 -0.33 6.06
C HIS A 35 -5.75 0.77 7.13
N GLY A 36 -5.37 0.46 8.37
CA GLY A 36 -5.35 1.43 9.47
C GLY A 36 -5.80 0.85 10.80
N ARG A 37 -5.96 1.74 11.78
CA ARG A 37 -6.31 1.38 13.17
C ARG A 37 -7.55 2.09 13.70
N THR A 38 -8.19 2.93 12.91
CA THR A 38 -9.47 3.55 13.24
C THR A 38 -10.61 2.59 12.91
N SER A 39 -11.84 2.94 13.26
CA SER A 39 -12.99 2.05 13.34
C SER A 39 -13.18 1.13 12.13
N LEU A 40 -13.47 1.71 10.96
CA LEU A 40 -13.72 0.91 9.75
C LEU A 40 -12.41 0.46 9.09
N ALA A 41 -11.37 1.28 9.15
CA ALA A 41 -10.06 0.92 8.63
C ALA A 41 -9.44 -0.28 9.36
N VAL A 42 -9.66 -0.43 10.69
CA VAL A 42 -9.22 -1.63 11.40
C VAL A 42 -10.12 -2.82 11.15
N ALA A 43 -11.41 -2.61 10.88
CA ALA A 43 -12.33 -3.69 10.53
C ALA A 43 -11.95 -4.38 9.20
N VAL A 44 -11.43 -3.62 8.22
CA VAL A 44 -10.92 -4.15 6.94
C VAL A 44 -9.43 -4.54 6.98
N THR A 45 -8.79 -4.45 8.16
CA THR A 45 -7.41 -4.92 8.41
C THR A 45 -7.47 -6.35 8.93
N ASP A 46 -6.78 -7.28 8.26
CA ASP A 46 -6.75 -8.69 8.65
C ASP A 46 -5.78 -8.94 9.83
N ASN A 47 -6.15 -8.40 10.99
CA ASN A 47 -5.41 -8.62 12.23
C ASN A 47 -6.36 -8.51 13.45
N PRO A 48 -6.96 -9.62 13.90
CA PRO A 48 -7.87 -9.60 15.04
C PRO A 48 -7.26 -9.09 16.35
N ALA A 49 -5.92 -9.18 16.50
CA ALA A 49 -5.25 -8.77 17.73
C ALA A 49 -5.28 -7.24 17.97
N ILE A 50 -5.55 -6.44 16.92
CA ILE A 50 -5.63 -4.98 17.02
C ILE A 50 -7.06 -4.45 16.92
N GLN A 51 -8.06 -5.33 16.81
CA GLN A 51 -9.47 -4.98 16.78
C GLN A 51 -10.05 -5.00 18.19
N ALA A 52 -10.39 -3.82 18.71
CA ALA A 52 -11.17 -3.74 19.94
C ALA A 52 -12.62 -4.26 19.70
N PRO A 53 -13.35 -4.70 20.74
CA PRO A 53 -14.74 -5.15 20.58
C PRO A 53 -15.65 -4.19 19.81
N VAL A 54 -15.46 -2.88 20.00
CA VAL A 54 -16.22 -1.80 19.33
C VAL A 54 -15.96 -1.74 17.82
N ASN A 55 -14.84 -2.29 17.34
CA ASN A 55 -14.45 -2.29 15.92
C ASN A 55 -14.94 -3.53 15.15
N ARG A 56 -15.48 -4.55 15.87
CA ARG A 56 -15.91 -5.80 15.26
C ARG A 56 -17.20 -5.60 14.49
N THR A 57 -17.26 -6.17 13.29
CA THR A 57 -18.45 -6.12 12.42
C THR A 57 -18.53 -7.39 11.58
N ASP A 58 -19.74 -7.78 11.23
CA ASP A 58 -20.06 -8.87 10.30
C ASP A 58 -20.14 -8.37 8.83
N LYS A 59 -19.87 -7.11 8.60
CA LYS A 59 -20.00 -6.48 7.27
C LYS A 59 -18.75 -6.59 6.42
N VAL A 60 -17.67 -7.14 6.96
CA VAL A 60 -16.41 -7.32 6.23
C VAL A 60 -16.17 -8.80 5.95
N THR A 61 -15.86 -9.10 4.70
CA THR A 61 -15.45 -10.44 4.24
C THR A 61 -14.00 -10.36 3.76
N PHE A 62 -13.21 -11.40 4.02
CA PHE A 62 -11.84 -11.49 3.54
C PHE A 62 -11.70 -12.64 2.54
N THR A 63 -10.96 -12.39 1.43
CA THR A 63 -10.56 -13.41 0.46
C THR A 63 -9.03 -13.44 0.32
N PRO A 64 -8.43 -14.57 -0.11
CA PRO A 64 -7.00 -14.61 -0.35
C PRO A 64 -6.57 -13.62 -1.45
N LEU A 65 -5.46 -12.92 -1.25
CA LEU A 65 -4.86 -12.10 -2.30
C LEU A 65 -4.47 -12.98 -3.49
N ASN A 66 -4.78 -12.56 -4.70
CA ASN A 66 -4.55 -13.25 -5.98
C ASN A 66 -5.45 -14.48 -6.23
N ASP A 67 -6.40 -14.78 -5.37
CA ASP A 67 -7.44 -15.78 -5.64
C ASP A 67 -8.60 -15.12 -6.39
N ILE A 68 -8.53 -15.18 -7.73
CA ILE A 68 -9.52 -14.55 -8.61
C ILE A 68 -10.90 -15.19 -8.44
N GLU A 69 -10.98 -16.50 -8.26
CA GLU A 69 -12.28 -17.19 -8.17
C GLU A 69 -12.97 -16.93 -6.83
N ALA A 70 -12.23 -16.91 -5.73
CA ALA A 70 -12.77 -16.52 -4.43
C ALA A 70 -13.32 -15.08 -4.45
N MET A 71 -12.54 -14.14 -5.01
CA MET A 71 -12.94 -12.75 -5.18
C MET A 71 -14.19 -12.60 -6.06
N ARG A 72 -14.23 -13.30 -7.20
CA ARG A 72 -15.38 -13.30 -8.11
C ARG A 72 -16.65 -13.83 -7.46
N THR A 73 -16.51 -14.93 -6.73
CA THR A 73 -17.66 -15.55 -6.02
C THR A 73 -18.32 -14.55 -5.06
N GLU A 74 -17.50 -13.82 -4.31
CA GLU A 74 -18.01 -12.81 -3.38
C GLU A 74 -18.64 -11.62 -4.12
N LEU A 75 -17.93 -10.99 -5.06
CA LEU A 75 -18.41 -9.78 -5.74
C LEU A 75 -19.68 -10.02 -6.57
N ARG A 76 -19.83 -11.18 -7.21
CA ARG A 76 -21.02 -11.53 -7.99
C ARG A 76 -22.30 -11.62 -7.19
N SER A 77 -22.21 -11.71 -5.86
CA SER A 77 -23.39 -11.60 -4.99
C SER A 77 -24.07 -10.22 -5.10
N GLY A 78 -23.36 -9.19 -5.58
CA GLY A 78 -23.86 -7.82 -5.66
C GLY A 78 -24.07 -7.14 -4.30
N ALA A 79 -23.63 -7.76 -3.20
CA ALA A 79 -23.87 -7.27 -1.84
C ALA A 79 -22.86 -6.22 -1.34
N TYR A 80 -21.73 -6.06 -2.04
CA TYR A 80 -20.61 -5.25 -1.57
C TYR A 80 -20.70 -3.80 -2.04
N ALA A 81 -20.51 -2.86 -1.10
CA ALA A 81 -20.32 -1.45 -1.38
C ALA A 81 -18.96 -1.20 -2.06
N ALA A 82 -17.95 -1.89 -1.56
CA ALA A 82 -16.58 -1.75 -2.04
C ALA A 82 -15.79 -3.05 -1.91
N VAL A 83 -14.77 -3.17 -2.75
CA VAL A 83 -13.58 -3.98 -2.48
C VAL A 83 -12.41 -3.04 -2.25
N ILE A 84 -11.63 -3.30 -1.18
CA ILE A 84 -10.43 -2.52 -0.85
C ILE A 84 -9.19 -3.40 -0.97
N VAL A 85 -8.17 -2.95 -1.73
CA VAL A 85 -6.96 -3.71 -2.03
C VAL A 85 -5.74 -2.81 -1.93
N GLU A 86 -4.67 -3.32 -1.27
CA GLU A 86 -3.32 -2.79 -1.47
C GLU A 86 -2.73 -3.42 -2.73
N GLY A 87 -2.26 -2.64 -3.69
CA GLY A 87 -1.54 -3.18 -4.85
C GLY A 87 -0.25 -3.91 -4.46
N ILE A 88 0.32 -3.55 -3.31
CA ILE A 88 1.41 -4.27 -2.64
C ILE A 88 1.14 -4.23 -1.13
N GLN A 89 0.85 -5.37 -0.53
CA GLN A 89 0.61 -5.48 0.92
C GLN A 89 1.90 -5.27 1.70
N GLY A 90 2.04 -4.09 2.28
CA GLY A 90 3.27 -3.72 2.96
C GLY A 90 3.53 -4.50 4.24
N VAL A 91 2.55 -4.64 5.10
CA VAL A 91 2.69 -5.27 6.43
C VAL A 91 2.85 -6.78 6.34
N SER A 92 2.21 -7.43 5.36
CA SER A 92 2.28 -8.88 5.14
C SER A 92 3.54 -9.36 4.41
N GLY A 93 4.59 -8.54 4.36
CA GLY A 93 5.88 -8.94 3.80
C GLY A 93 6.01 -8.68 2.30
N ILE A 94 5.47 -7.56 1.84
CA ILE A 94 5.56 -7.09 0.44
C ILE A 94 4.94 -8.08 -0.54
N ARG A 95 3.72 -8.50 -0.25
CA ARG A 95 2.96 -9.37 -1.17
C ARG A 95 2.34 -8.55 -2.27
N VAL A 96 2.66 -8.87 -3.51
CA VAL A 96 2.20 -8.12 -4.69
C VAL A 96 0.88 -8.69 -5.20
N ALA A 97 -0.12 -7.83 -5.37
CA ALA A 97 -1.29 -8.16 -6.15
C ALA A 97 -0.88 -8.31 -7.62
N SER A 98 -1.19 -9.43 -8.25
CA SER A 98 -0.89 -9.66 -9.66
C SER A 98 -1.69 -8.71 -10.54
N ASP A 99 -1.13 -8.38 -11.70
CA ASP A 99 -1.82 -7.49 -12.64
C ASP A 99 -3.13 -8.11 -13.14
N ASP A 100 -3.17 -9.45 -13.30
CA ASP A 100 -4.39 -10.17 -13.67
C ASP A 100 -5.44 -10.13 -12.57
N PHE A 101 -5.03 -10.24 -11.30
CA PHE A 101 -5.95 -10.10 -10.17
C PHE A 101 -6.58 -8.72 -10.13
N LEU A 102 -5.78 -7.65 -10.26
CA LEU A 102 -6.30 -6.29 -10.25
C LEU A 102 -7.23 -6.01 -11.44
N ARG A 103 -6.92 -6.56 -12.62
CA ARG A 103 -7.81 -6.49 -13.78
C ARG A 103 -9.13 -7.22 -13.53
N ALA A 104 -9.07 -8.43 -12.99
CA ALA A 104 -10.27 -9.19 -12.63
C ALA A 104 -11.14 -8.47 -11.58
N VAL A 105 -10.51 -7.84 -10.56
CA VAL A 105 -11.23 -7.01 -9.58
C VAL A 105 -11.96 -5.87 -10.28
N ARG A 106 -11.31 -5.18 -11.24
CA ARG A 106 -11.95 -4.07 -11.97
C ARG A 106 -13.16 -4.57 -12.78
N GLU A 107 -12.99 -5.66 -13.53
CA GLU A 107 -14.06 -6.27 -14.33
C GLU A 107 -15.29 -6.63 -13.48
N GLU A 108 -15.09 -7.30 -12.36
CA GLU A 108 -16.20 -7.68 -11.47
C GLU A 108 -16.84 -6.46 -10.77
N CYS A 109 -16.05 -5.45 -10.43
CA CYS A 109 -16.57 -4.19 -9.89
C CYS A 109 -17.45 -3.47 -10.91
N ASP A 110 -17.04 -3.42 -12.19
CA ASP A 110 -17.84 -2.82 -13.27
C ASP A 110 -19.14 -3.60 -13.48
N ALA A 111 -19.09 -4.93 -13.46
CA ALA A 111 -20.24 -5.80 -13.66
C ALA A 111 -21.27 -5.73 -12.53
N THR A 112 -20.83 -5.51 -11.29
CA THR A 112 -21.69 -5.55 -10.09
C THR A 112 -22.03 -4.19 -9.52
N GLY A 113 -21.41 -3.12 -10.01
CA GLY A 113 -21.52 -1.77 -9.46
C GLY A 113 -20.88 -1.64 -8.08
N THR A 114 -19.90 -2.49 -7.75
CA THR A 114 -19.09 -2.41 -6.53
C THR A 114 -17.96 -1.39 -6.74
N MET A 115 -17.67 -0.53 -5.76
CA MET A 115 -16.59 0.44 -5.87
C MET A 115 -15.23 -0.22 -5.66
N MET A 116 -14.30 -0.04 -6.60
CA MET A 116 -12.91 -0.45 -6.45
C MET A 116 -12.11 0.62 -5.72
N ILE A 117 -11.66 0.31 -4.50
CA ILE A 117 -10.77 1.16 -3.69
C ILE A 117 -9.37 0.59 -3.75
N LEU A 118 -8.39 1.38 -4.19
CA LEU A 118 -6.99 1.01 -4.10
C LEU A 118 -6.28 1.82 -3.02
N ASP A 119 -5.76 1.09 -2.02
CA ASP A 119 -4.96 1.67 -0.94
C ASP A 119 -3.53 1.86 -1.42
N GLU A 120 -3.21 3.08 -1.82
CA GLU A 120 -1.89 3.52 -2.25
C GLU A 120 -1.12 4.26 -1.14
N VAL A 121 -1.55 4.11 0.11
CA VAL A 121 -0.95 4.77 1.28
C VAL A 121 0.52 4.41 1.44
N GLN A 122 0.91 3.17 1.12
CA GLN A 122 2.31 2.76 1.19
C GLN A 122 2.97 2.57 -0.19
N SER A 123 2.24 2.06 -1.17
CA SER A 123 2.76 1.70 -2.50
C SER A 123 2.78 2.86 -3.49
N GLY A 124 2.02 3.91 -3.24
CA GLY A 124 1.93 5.09 -4.09
C GLY A 124 3.09 6.08 -3.94
N TYR A 125 2.95 7.20 -4.57
CA TYR A 125 3.96 8.28 -4.59
C TYR A 125 5.35 7.79 -4.99
N GLY A 126 5.41 7.07 -6.11
CA GLY A 126 6.66 6.62 -6.73
C GLY A 126 7.28 5.39 -6.11
N ARG A 127 6.84 4.94 -4.93
CA ARG A 127 7.44 3.85 -4.16
C ARG A 127 7.63 2.56 -4.96
N SER A 128 6.66 2.21 -5.80
CA SER A 128 6.66 1.00 -6.62
C SER A 128 7.34 1.15 -8.00
N GLY A 129 7.97 2.30 -8.30
CA GLY A 129 8.51 2.59 -9.63
C GLY A 129 7.47 3.04 -10.65
N ARG A 130 6.23 3.28 -10.21
CA ARG A 130 5.16 4.02 -10.87
C ARG A 130 4.63 5.03 -9.87
N PHE A 131 3.95 6.10 -10.32
CA PHE A 131 3.39 7.08 -9.38
C PHE A 131 2.39 6.42 -8.43
N PHE A 132 1.51 5.58 -8.98
CA PHE A 132 0.65 4.66 -8.23
C PHE A 132 0.93 3.21 -8.64
N SER A 133 0.89 2.28 -7.69
CA SER A 133 1.22 0.87 -7.93
C SER A 133 0.26 0.19 -8.91
N HIS A 134 -1.01 0.58 -8.92
CA HIS A 134 -2.01 0.01 -9.83
C HIS A 134 -1.76 0.33 -11.32
N GLN A 135 -0.91 1.31 -11.61
CA GLN A 135 -0.54 1.64 -12.98
C GLN A 135 0.25 0.52 -13.67
N TRP A 136 0.83 -0.41 -12.91
CA TRP A 136 1.43 -1.63 -13.47
C TRP A 136 0.39 -2.53 -14.12
N ALA A 137 -0.78 -2.68 -13.51
CA ALA A 137 -1.89 -3.46 -14.05
C ALA A 137 -2.69 -2.73 -15.14
N GLY A 138 -2.50 -1.42 -15.28
CA GLY A 138 -3.25 -0.58 -16.21
C GLY A 138 -4.73 -0.38 -15.83
N VAL A 139 -5.10 -0.66 -14.57
CA VAL A 139 -6.47 -0.48 -14.08
C VAL A 139 -6.73 0.94 -13.59
N ARG A 140 -7.99 1.36 -13.59
CA ARG A 140 -8.43 2.63 -13.04
C ARG A 140 -9.45 2.38 -11.93
N PRO A 141 -9.09 2.61 -10.65
CA PRO A 141 -10.03 2.45 -9.55
C PRO A 141 -11.04 3.59 -9.46
N ASP A 142 -12.09 3.39 -8.70
CA ASP A 142 -13.08 4.43 -8.40
C ASP A 142 -12.57 5.41 -7.34
N ILE A 143 -11.81 4.88 -6.36
CA ILE A 143 -11.22 5.68 -5.28
C ILE A 143 -9.78 5.21 -5.02
N ILE A 144 -8.87 6.16 -4.84
CA ILE A 144 -7.48 5.91 -4.41
C ILE A 144 -7.27 6.58 -3.06
N SER A 145 -6.83 5.84 -2.05
CA SER A 145 -6.40 6.43 -0.79
C SER A 145 -4.89 6.66 -0.77
N MET A 146 -4.47 7.78 -0.18
CA MET A 146 -3.09 8.26 -0.19
C MET A 146 -2.71 8.84 1.17
N ALA A 147 -1.47 8.63 1.61
CA ALA A 147 -0.85 9.28 2.77
C ALA A 147 0.67 9.08 2.72
N LYS A 148 1.35 9.04 3.86
CA LYS A 148 2.79 8.77 4.01
C LYS A 148 3.65 9.60 3.04
N GLY A 149 3.96 9.06 1.86
CA GLY A 149 4.79 9.69 0.85
C GLY A 149 4.28 11.06 0.39
N ILE A 150 2.98 11.30 0.40
CA ILE A 150 2.39 12.58 -0.02
C ILE A 150 2.92 13.78 0.77
N GLY A 151 3.20 13.61 2.07
CA GLY A 151 3.69 14.67 2.94
C GLY A 151 5.15 14.52 3.36
N ASN A 152 5.81 13.41 3.00
CA ASN A 152 7.20 13.10 3.37
C ASN A 152 7.53 13.37 4.85
N GLY A 153 6.61 12.96 5.76
CA GLY A 153 6.73 13.14 7.20
C GLY A 153 5.78 14.18 7.77
N PHE A 154 5.23 15.10 6.96
CA PHE A 154 4.15 15.97 7.41
C PHE A 154 2.81 15.21 7.39
N PRO A 155 1.96 15.34 8.43
CA PRO A 155 0.65 14.67 8.47
C PRO A 155 -0.29 15.18 7.38
N VAL A 156 -0.48 14.39 6.34
CA VAL A 156 -1.43 14.62 5.27
C VAL A 156 -1.86 13.29 4.66
N GLY A 157 -3.12 13.18 4.36
CA GLY A 157 -3.71 12.09 3.60
C GLY A 157 -4.74 12.64 2.63
N ALA A 158 -5.19 11.82 1.72
CA ALA A 158 -6.20 12.20 0.74
C ALA A 158 -6.89 10.98 0.15
N ILE A 159 -8.08 11.19 -0.42
CA ILE A 159 -8.65 10.30 -1.41
C ILE A 159 -8.80 11.00 -2.74
N MET A 160 -8.38 10.34 -3.82
CA MET A 160 -8.69 10.72 -5.18
C MET A 160 -9.95 9.96 -5.60
N ILE A 161 -10.91 10.67 -6.18
CA ILE A 161 -12.27 10.17 -6.40
C ILE A 161 -12.57 10.25 -7.90
N SER A 162 -13.12 9.19 -8.47
CA SER A 162 -13.59 9.17 -9.85
C SER A 162 -14.61 10.30 -10.10
N PRO A 163 -14.54 11.00 -11.23
CA PRO A 163 -15.54 11.99 -11.61
C PRO A 163 -16.97 11.43 -11.73
N ALA A 164 -17.11 10.12 -11.90
CA ALA A 164 -18.40 9.44 -11.94
C ALA A 164 -19.13 9.43 -10.59
N ILE A 165 -18.42 9.66 -9.49
CA ILE A 165 -19.01 9.72 -8.15
C ILE A 165 -19.44 11.15 -7.84
N PRO A 166 -20.75 11.42 -7.70
CA PRO A 166 -21.22 12.77 -7.47
C PRO A 166 -20.88 13.28 -6.07
N ALA A 167 -20.30 14.47 -5.99
CA ALA A 167 -20.08 15.16 -4.73
C ALA A 167 -21.40 15.68 -4.14
N ARG A 168 -21.62 15.43 -2.85
CA ARG A 168 -22.74 16.00 -2.08
C ARG A 168 -22.20 16.55 -0.76
N THR A 169 -22.71 17.72 -0.39
CA THR A 169 -22.36 18.36 0.89
C THR A 169 -22.68 17.44 2.07
N GLY A 170 -21.75 17.33 3.01
CA GLY A 170 -21.90 16.54 4.23
C GLY A 170 -21.58 15.05 4.12
N MET A 171 -21.23 14.51 2.94
CA MET A 171 -20.82 13.11 2.81
C MET A 171 -19.53 12.83 3.57
N LEU A 172 -18.54 13.68 3.41
CA LEU A 172 -17.22 13.59 4.03
C LEU A 172 -16.93 14.85 4.82
N GLY A 173 -16.07 14.74 5.83
CA GLY A 173 -15.68 15.88 6.66
C GLY A 173 -14.38 15.64 7.37
N THR A 174 -13.64 16.75 7.61
CA THR A 174 -12.38 16.77 8.37
C THR A 174 -12.15 18.18 8.87
N THR A 175 -11.55 18.35 10.05
CA THR A 175 -11.26 19.68 10.60
C THR A 175 -9.97 20.26 10.02
N PHE A 176 -8.92 19.46 9.92
CA PHE A 176 -7.58 19.92 9.51
C PHE A 176 -7.15 19.45 8.12
N GLY A 177 -7.95 18.60 7.46
CA GLY A 177 -7.62 18.11 6.12
C GLY A 177 -7.54 19.26 5.12
N GLY A 178 -6.42 19.34 4.40
CA GLY A 178 -6.16 20.42 3.45
C GLY A 178 -5.69 21.73 4.11
N SER A 179 -5.14 21.68 5.34
CA SER A 179 -4.50 22.85 5.94
C SER A 179 -3.37 23.39 5.04
N HIS A 180 -3.11 24.69 5.09
CA HIS A 180 -2.12 25.34 4.23
C HIS A 180 -0.74 24.69 4.33
N LEU A 181 -0.29 24.31 5.54
CA LEU A 181 1.00 23.65 5.75
C LEU A 181 1.04 22.25 5.12
N ALA A 182 -0.04 21.48 5.25
CA ALA A 182 -0.15 20.16 4.63
C ALA A 182 -0.12 20.26 3.09
N CYS A 183 -0.85 21.20 2.52
CA CYS A 183 -0.86 21.45 1.08
C CYS A 183 0.52 21.92 0.59
N ALA A 184 1.18 22.83 1.30
CA ALA A 184 2.52 23.29 0.96
C ALA A 184 3.54 22.14 0.98
N ALA A 185 3.49 21.28 2.01
CA ALA A 185 4.34 20.09 2.09
C ALA A 185 4.09 19.12 0.91
N ALA A 186 2.81 18.86 0.60
CA ALA A 186 2.45 17.95 -0.50
C ALA A 186 2.89 18.50 -1.88
N ILE A 187 2.77 19.80 -2.10
CA ILE A 187 3.24 20.46 -3.33
C ILE A 187 4.76 20.34 -3.44
N ALA A 188 5.50 20.68 -2.39
CA ALA A 188 6.95 20.58 -2.38
C ALA A 188 7.44 19.15 -2.66
N VAL A 189 6.77 18.13 -2.09
CA VAL A 189 7.06 16.72 -2.37
C VAL A 189 6.83 16.40 -3.86
N ALA A 190 5.71 16.82 -4.43
CA ALA A 190 5.39 16.58 -5.83
C ALA A 190 6.40 17.25 -6.78
N ASP A 191 6.82 18.47 -6.46
CA ASP A 191 7.80 19.22 -7.25
C ASP A 191 9.18 18.53 -7.23
N VAL A 192 9.65 18.10 -6.05
CA VAL A 192 10.92 17.36 -5.92
C VAL A 192 10.84 16.02 -6.65
N MET A 193 9.76 15.27 -6.48
CA MET A 193 9.57 13.99 -7.17
C MET A 193 9.67 14.14 -8.69
N LYS A 194 9.12 15.23 -9.23
CA LYS A 194 9.14 15.54 -10.66
C LYS A 194 10.54 16.03 -11.11
N SER A 195 11.12 16.99 -10.40
CA SER A 195 12.39 17.61 -10.79
C SER A 195 13.56 16.62 -10.71
N GLU A 196 13.55 15.70 -9.74
CA GLU A 196 14.60 14.70 -9.55
C GLU A 196 14.25 13.33 -10.17
N ASN A 197 13.13 13.23 -10.90
CA ASN A 197 12.68 11.99 -11.56
C ASN A 197 12.65 10.77 -10.61
N LEU A 198 12.16 10.96 -9.38
CA LEU A 198 12.26 9.97 -8.32
C LEU A 198 11.44 8.70 -8.56
N VAL A 199 10.40 8.76 -9.39
CA VAL A 199 9.61 7.58 -9.77
C VAL A 199 10.46 6.60 -10.58
N GLU A 200 11.18 7.11 -11.59
CA GLU A 200 12.08 6.29 -12.40
C GLU A 200 13.32 5.85 -11.60
N ASN A 201 13.86 6.73 -10.75
CA ASN A 201 14.94 6.36 -9.83
C ASN A 201 14.54 5.18 -8.94
N ALA A 202 13.32 5.19 -8.39
CA ALA A 202 12.82 4.08 -7.56
C ALA A 202 12.76 2.78 -8.35
N ARG A 203 12.35 2.82 -9.62
CA ARG A 203 12.35 1.63 -10.49
C ARG A 203 13.77 1.09 -10.69
N VAL A 204 14.68 1.94 -11.14
CA VAL A 204 16.04 1.55 -11.49
C VAL A 204 16.83 1.08 -10.26
N MET A 205 16.76 1.81 -9.15
CA MET A 205 17.48 1.42 -7.92
C MET A 205 16.89 0.14 -7.30
N GLY A 206 15.58 -0.07 -7.42
CA GLY A 206 14.93 -1.31 -7.00
C GLY A 206 15.47 -2.52 -7.78
N GLU A 207 15.56 -2.43 -9.10
CA GLU A 207 16.14 -3.47 -9.96
C GLU A 207 17.61 -3.75 -9.60
N LYS A 208 18.41 -2.70 -9.34
CA LYS A 208 19.81 -2.84 -8.92
C LYS A 208 19.95 -3.54 -7.56
N ILE A 209 19.11 -3.19 -6.58
CA ILE A 209 19.09 -3.86 -5.27
C ILE A 209 18.79 -5.36 -5.45
N VAL A 210 17.73 -5.70 -6.17
CA VAL A 210 17.34 -7.10 -6.41
C VAL A 210 18.47 -7.85 -7.11
N ALA A 211 19.03 -7.30 -8.19
CA ALA A 211 20.14 -7.91 -8.92
C ALA A 211 21.38 -8.14 -8.03
N ALA A 212 21.64 -7.23 -7.09
CA ALA A 212 22.80 -7.31 -6.21
C ALA A 212 22.69 -8.38 -5.11
N ILE A 213 21.47 -8.79 -4.73
CA ILE A 213 21.26 -9.71 -3.60
C ILE A 213 20.58 -11.04 -3.96
N LYS A 214 20.06 -11.21 -5.18
CA LYS A 214 19.27 -12.40 -5.58
C LYS A 214 20.02 -13.72 -5.47
N ASP A 215 21.33 -13.71 -5.68
CA ASP A 215 22.18 -14.88 -5.67
C ASP A 215 22.93 -15.08 -4.34
N VAL A 216 22.57 -14.32 -3.30
CA VAL A 216 23.19 -14.44 -1.97
C VAL A 216 22.65 -15.69 -1.26
N SER A 217 23.55 -16.49 -0.72
CA SER A 217 23.19 -17.69 0.04
C SER A 217 22.26 -17.32 1.21
N GLY A 218 21.23 -18.14 1.44
CA GLY A 218 20.25 -17.89 2.50
C GLY A 218 19.09 -16.96 2.09
N VAL A 219 19.08 -16.42 0.88
CA VAL A 219 17.90 -15.76 0.29
C VAL A 219 17.02 -16.83 -0.36
N SER A 220 15.77 -16.95 0.06
CA SER A 220 14.83 -17.95 -0.47
C SER A 220 13.82 -17.35 -1.44
N ASP A 221 13.47 -16.08 -1.31
CA ASP A 221 12.57 -15.35 -2.21
C ASP A 221 12.84 -13.86 -2.18
N ILE A 222 12.66 -13.20 -3.33
CA ILE A 222 12.66 -11.73 -3.43
C ILE A 222 11.45 -11.32 -4.26
N ARG A 223 10.65 -10.41 -3.71
CA ARG A 223 9.43 -9.89 -4.34
C ARG A 223 9.26 -8.41 -4.11
N GLY A 224 8.41 -7.78 -4.91
CA GLY A 224 8.10 -6.36 -4.80
C GLY A 224 8.22 -5.64 -6.14
N ARG A 225 8.12 -4.33 -6.10
CA ARG A 225 8.27 -3.43 -7.27
C ARG A 225 8.95 -2.13 -6.83
N GLY A 226 9.84 -1.61 -7.66
CA GLY A 226 10.60 -0.41 -7.34
C GLY A 226 11.36 -0.55 -6.02
N LEU A 227 11.26 0.45 -5.16
CA LEU A 227 11.87 0.47 -3.82
C LEU A 227 10.92 -0.04 -2.70
N MET A 228 10.02 -0.95 -3.03
CA MET A 228 9.19 -1.69 -2.09
C MET A 228 9.48 -3.17 -2.25
N ILE A 229 10.49 -3.67 -1.50
CA ILE A 229 11.09 -4.99 -1.70
C ILE A 229 10.97 -5.83 -0.43
N GLY A 230 10.51 -7.07 -0.57
CA GLY A 230 10.50 -8.11 0.45
C GLY A 230 11.56 -9.15 0.13
N VAL A 231 12.33 -9.55 1.12
CA VAL A 231 13.38 -10.58 1.01
C VAL A 231 13.14 -11.63 2.08
N ASP A 232 12.84 -12.86 1.68
CA ASP A 232 12.72 -13.97 2.63
C ASP A 232 14.08 -14.63 2.83
N LEU A 233 14.42 -14.83 4.10
CA LEU A 233 15.69 -15.40 4.56
C LEU A 233 15.48 -16.81 5.10
N ALA A 234 16.48 -17.67 4.92
CA ALA A 234 16.54 -18.99 5.56
C ALA A 234 16.71 -18.91 7.09
N VAL A 235 17.21 -17.78 7.59
CA VAL A 235 17.41 -17.49 9.03
C VAL A 235 16.36 -16.49 9.55
N PRO A 236 16.13 -16.43 10.87
CA PRO A 236 15.26 -15.40 11.45
C PRO A 236 15.75 -13.99 11.12
N GLN A 237 14.85 -13.14 10.60
CA GLN A 237 15.18 -11.77 10.21
C GLN A 237 15.71 -10.91 11.38
N ALA A 238 15.33 -11.24 12.63
CA ALA A 238 15.75 -10.47 13.79
C ALA A 238 17.26 -10.50 14.01
N GLU A 239 17.89 -11.67 13.82
CA GLU A 239 19.34 -11.85 13.95
C GLU A 239 20.06 -11.14 12.80
N PHE A 240 19.60 -11.35 11.57
CA PHE A 240 20.15 -10.71 10.38
C PHE A 240 20.10 -9.19 10.49
N ARG A 241 18.95 -8.63 10.90
CA ARG A 241 18.78 -7.19 11.10
C ARG A 241 19.65 -6.63 12.23
N LYS A 242 19.85 -7.41 13.29
CA LYS A 242 20.74 -7.01 14.40
C LYS A 242 22.17 -6.79 13.89
N VAL A 243 22.69 -7.69 13.06
CA VAL A 243 24.03 -7.56 12.45
C VAL A 243 24.07 -6.37 11.48
N LEU A 244 23.09 -6.24 10.57
CA LEU A 244 23.02 -5.09 9.67
C LEU A 244 23.05 -3.75 10.42
N MET A 245 22.31 -3.66 11.53
CA MET A 245 22.24 -2.43 12.32
C MET A 245 23.52 -2.17 13.12
N SER A 246 24.02 -3.18 13.85
CA SER A 246 25.15 -2.99 14.78
C SER A 246 26.49 -2.87 14.09
N HIS A 247 26.73 -3.60 13.00
CA HIS A 247 28.01 -3.64 12.32
C HIS A 247 28.06 -2.78 11.06
N HIS A 248 26.92 -2.58 10.39
CA HIS A 248 26.86 -1.87 9.12
C HIS A 248 26.07 -0.56 9.16
N HIS A 249 25.40 -0.28 10.31
CA HIS A 249 24.53 0.91 10.48
C HIS A 249 23.45 1.02 9.43
N ILE A 250 22.81 -0.12 9.07
CA ILE A 250 21.71 -0.22 8.13
C ILE A 250 20.46 -0.70 8.84
N MET A 251 19.43 0.13 8.84
CA MET A 251 18.13 -0.20 9.39
C MET A 251 17.22 -0.73 8.27
N THR A 252 16.51 -1.82 8.57
CA THR A 252 15.49 -2.39 7.66
C THR A 252 14.18 -2.61 8.39
N GLY A 253 13.07 -2.66 7.65
CA GLY A 253 11.80 -3.16 8.15
C GLY A 253 11.77 -4.69 8.20
N TYR A 254 10.65 -5.25 8.70
CA TYR A 254 10.44 -6.69 8.73
C TYR A 254 8.97 -7.07 8.66
N SER A 255 8.70 -8.35 8.35
CA SER A 255 7.40 -8.98 8.47
C SER A 255 7.59 -10.44 8.88
N GLY A 256 6.76 -10.92 9.81
CA GLY A 256 6.86 -12.29 10.28
C GLY A 256 8.25 -12.67 10.77
N LYS A 257 8.58 -13.97 10.68
CA LYS A 257 9.81 -14.53 11.23
C LYS A 257 11.03 -14.32 10.32
N ASN A 258 10.85 -14.37 9.02
CA ASN A 258 11.96 -14.51 8.06
C ASN A 258 12.03 -13.40 6.99
N THR A 259 11.06 -12.50 6.89
CA THR A 259 11.02 -11.49 5.83
C THR A 259 11.66 -10.18 6.25
N LEU A 260 12.65 -9.73 5.50
CA LEU A 260 13.10 -8.33 5.51
C LEU A 260 12.21 -7.49 4.58
N ARG A 261 11.90 -6.26 4.99
CA ARG A 261 11.28 -5.26 4.12
C ARG A 261 12.26 -4.13 3.88
N LEU A 262 12.55 -3.87 2.61
CA LEU A 262 13.43 -2.80 2.18
C LEU A 262 12.57 -1.68 1.59
N LEU A 263 12.58 -0.54 2.26
CA LEU A 263 11.80 0.64 1.93
C LEU A 263 12.72 1.89 2.02
N PRO A 264 13.83 1.92 1.27
CA PRO A 264 14.77 3.03 1.35
C PRO A 264 14.15 4.32 0.82
N PRO A 265 14.75 5.50 1.08
CA PRO A 265 14.34 6.76 0.45
C PRO A 265 14.34 6.65 -1.07
N LEU A 266 13.42 7.37 -1.74
CA LEU A 266 13.32 7.32 -3.21
C LEU A 266 14.55 7.92 -3.92
N MET A 267 15.33 8.73 -3.22
CA MET A 267 16.50 9.44 -3.74
C MET A 267 17.82 8.68 -3.56
N ILE A 268 17.81 7.41 -3.14
CA ILE A 268 19.05 6.63 -3.05
C ILE A 268 19.70 6.50 -4.42
N GLY A 269 21.04 6.42 -4.42
CA GLY A 269 21.86 6.22 -5.62
C GLY A 269 22.68 4.94 -5.57
N ASP A 270 23.55 4.78 -6.55
CA ASP A 270 24.41 3.60 -6.70
C ASP A 270 25.27 3.34 -5.46
N ARG A 271 25.80 4.41 -4.85
CA ARG A 271 26.61 4.32 -3.64
C ARG A 271 25.88 3.62 -2.48
N GLU A 272 24.63 3.98 -2.24
CA GLU A 272 23.81 3.39 -1.18
C GLU A 272 23.46 1.94 -1.52
N VAL A 273 23.16 1.63 -2.78
CA VAL A 273 22.91 0.26 -3.26
C VAL A 273 24.15 -0.62 -3.08
N GLU A 274 25.34 -0.16 -3.50
CA GLU A 274 26.59 -0.89 -3.33
C GLU A 274 26.94 -1.13 -1.86
N ARG A 275 26.78 -0.09 -1.02
CA ARG A 275 26.98 -0.20 0.43
C ARG A 275 26.05 -1.23 1.05
N PHE A 276 24.76 -1.19 0.69
CA PHE A 276 23.77 -2.16 1.16
C PHE A 276 24.12 -3.58 0.71
N ALA A 277 24.42 -3.78 -0.58
CA ALA A 277 24.74 -5.09 -1.14
C ALA A 277 25.99 -5.70 -0.49
N LYS A 278 27.03 -4.90 -0.23
CA LYS A 278 28.23 -5.35 0.49
C LYS A 278 27.91 -5.80 1.91
N ALA A 279 27.16 -4.99 2.64
CA ALA A 279 26.74 -5.29 4.01
C ALA A 279 25.83 -6.52 4.06
N PHE A 280 24.89 -6.64 3.15
CA PHE A 280 23.96 -7.76 3.06
C PHE A 280 24.71 -9.09 2.83
N ARG A 281 25.66 -9.13 1.89
CA ARG A 281 26.50 -10.32 1.63
C ARG A 281 27.40 -10.68 2.81
N ALA A 282 27.91 -9.69 3.53
CA ALA A 282 28.76 -9.93 4.71
C ALA A 282 27.97 -10.43 5.93
N THR A 283 26.63 -10.29 5.92
CA THR A 283 25.70 -10.70 6.99
C THR A 283 25.09 -12.09 6.71
N ALA A 284 24.96 -12.46 5.46
CA ALA A 284 24.42 -13.73 5.00
C ALA A 284 25.44 -14.87 5.17
#